data_78f0c4469602ffe48ad1233c540661cc
#
_entry.id   78f0c4469602ffe48ad1233c540661cc
#
_cell.length_a   1.000
_cell.length_b   1.000
_cell.length_c   1.000
_cell.angle_alpha   90.00
_cell.angle_beta   90.00
_cell.angle_gamma   90.00
#
_symmetry.space_group_name_H-M   'P 1'
#
loop_
_entity.id
_entity.type
_entity.pdbx_description
1 polymer ?
#
loop_
_entity_poly.entity_id
_entity_poly.type
_entity_poly.pdbx_seq_one_letter_code
_entity_poly.pdbx_strand_id
1 'polypeptide(L)'
;MKEIIISPSLLSADFTDVKGALKSVEDSGAQWIHCDVMDGVFVPNISFGQKMVGDVKKATDLVIDAHLMIVEPIKYVEEFARNGADFITVHYEACSDVEATLKKIKEVGCKAGLALKPKTDVSVMKNYLDLIDLALIMSVEPGFSGQKFIFDTLKKYDEFCEMAKGKDIILQGDGGINGENSSEIISHGVNCIVAGNAFFKAQDKKEIVRQLGKR
;
A
#
# COMPACT_ATOMS: atom_id res chain seq x y z
N MET A 1 -8.28 0.83 20.30
CA MET A 1 -8.52 0.95 18.85
C MET A 1 -7.17 1.23 18.21
N LYS A 2 -6.82 0.55 17.10
CA LYS A 2 -5.54 0.80 16.41
C LYS A 2 -5.56 2.23 15.82
N GLU A 3 -4.43 2.90 15.82
CA GLU A 3 -4.24 4.18 15.11
C GLU A 3 -4.46 3.98 13.60
N ILE A 4 -5.00 4.99 12.91
CA ILE A 4 -5.15 4.95 11.45
C ILE A 4 -3.87 5.47 10.83
N ILE A 5 -3.22 4.65 10.02
CA ILE A 5 -2.00 4.98 9.29
C ILE A 5 -2.40 5.65 7.98
N ILE A 6 -1.79 6.80 7.68
CA ILE A 6 -1.94 7.47 6.38
C ILE A 6 -0.64 7.31 5.62
N SER A 7 -0.76 6.75 4.41
CA SER A 7 0.34 6.38 3.53
C SER A 7 0.20 7.05 2.15
N PRO A 8 0.68 8.29 1.97
CA PRO A 8 0.61 8.96 0.67
C PRO A 8 1.38 8.21 -0.41
N SER A 9 0.72 7.95 -1.57
CA SER A 9 1.35 7.29 -2.71
C SER A 9 2.14 8.28 -3.56
N LEU A 10 3.45 8.08 -3.67
CA LEU A 10 4.35 8.87 -4.51
C LEU A 10 4.00 8.82 -5.99
N LEU A 11 3.21 7.85 -6.46
CA LEU A 11 2.75 7.79 -7.85
C LEU A 11 1.98 9.06 -8.27
N SER A 12 1.38 9.77 -7.31
CA SER A 12 0.64 11.02 -7.56
C SER A 12 1.46 12.29 -7.28
N ALA A 13 2.72 12.16 -6.88
CA ALA A 13 3.61 13.29 -6.65
C ALA A 13 4.20 13.83 -7.96
N ASP A 14 4.76 15.03 -7.90
CA ASP A 14 5.61 15.55 -8.98
C ASP A 14 7.01 14.92 -8.88
N PHE A 15 7.37 14.07 -9.84
CA PHE A 15 8.67 13.39 -9.86
C PHE A 15 9.85 14.35 -10.13
N THR A 16 9.59 15.59 -10.53
CA THR A 16 10.64 16.60 -10.66
C THR A 16 11.02 17.24 -9.32
N ASP A 17 10.16 17.06 -8.26
CA ASP A 17 10.41 17.53 -6.91
C ASP A 17 10.01 16.48 -5.85
N VAL A 18 10.59 15.29 -5.94
CA VAL A 18 10.34 14.20 -4.97
C VAL A 18 10.72 14.62 -3.55
N LYS A 19 11.81 15.39 -3.39
CA LYS A 19 12.25 15.85 -2.07
C LYS A 19 11.23 16.79 -1.42
N GLY A 20 10.65 17.72 -2.18
CA GLY A 20 9.56 18.58 -1.70
C GLY A 20 8.30 17.79 -1.39
N ALA A 21 7.99 16.77 -2.20
CA ALA A 21 6.88 15.85 -1.94
C ALA A 21 7.05 15.12 -0.60
N LEU A 22 8.24 14.53 -0.33
CA LEU A 22 8.55 13.85 0.94
C LEU A 22 8.41 14.79 2.13
N LYS A 23 9.00 16.00 2.02
CA LYS A 23 8.86 17.00 3.08
C LYS A 23 7.39 17.34 3.36
N SER A 24 6.56 17.46 2.33
CA SER A 24 5.13 17.73 2.49
C SER A 24 4.40 16.60 3.22
N VAL A 25 4.82 15.35 3.04
CA VAL A 25 4.29 14.18 3.76
C VAL A 25 4.70 14.23 5.23
N GLU A 26 5.99 14.46 5.54
CA GLU A 26 6.48 14.60 6.91
C GLU A 26 5.78 15.73 7.66
N ASP A 27 5.71 16.92 7.05
CA ASP A 27 5.11 18.11 7.66
C ASP A 27 3.58 17.94 7.88
N SER A 28 2.93 17.01 7.16
CA SER A 28 1.49 16.73 7.29
C SER A 28 1.14 15.87 8.49
N GLY A 29 2.11 15.12 9.04
CA GLY A 29 1.91 14.12 10.08
C GLY A 29 1.45 12.75 9.57
N ALA A 30 1.53 12.49 8.25
CA ALA A 30 1.40 11.14 7.72
C ALA A 30 2.59 10.26 8.16
N GLN A 31 2.36 8.95 8.32
CA GLN A 31 3.33 8.08 8.98
C GLN A 31 4.14 7.24 7.99
N TRP A 32 3.61 7.00 6.79
CA TRP A 32 4.21 6.12 5.78
C TRP A 32 4.35 6.82 4.43
N ILE A 33 5.16 6.22 3.57
CA ILE A 33 5.23 6.51 2.14
C ILE A 33 4.87 5.23 1.38
N HIS A 34 3.93 5.33 0.47
CA HIS A 34 3.56 4.24 -0.44
C HIS A 34 4.26 4.41 -1.79
N CYS A 35 4.99 3.37 -2.21
CA CYS A 35 5.76 3.34 -3.44
C CYS A 35 5.16 2.32 -4.41
N ASP A 36 4.34 2.78 -5.37
CA ASP A 36 3.73 1.96 -6.41
C ASP A 36 4.74 1.62 -7.52
N VAL A 37 5.30 0.41 -7.47
CA VAL A 37 6.27 -0.10 -8.45
C VAL A 37 5.56 -0.90 -9.53
N MET A 38 5.74 -0.50 -10.79
CA MET A 38 5.02 -1.06 -11.95
C MET A 38 5.98 -1.40 -13.07
N ASP A 39 5.80 -2.55 -13.71
CA ASP A 39 6.70 -3.10 -14.75
C ASP A 39 6.16 -3.02 -16.19
N GLY A 40 4.92 -2.54 -16.38
CA GLY A 40 4.28 -2.51 -17.70
C GLY A 40 3.80 -3.87 -18.20
N VAL A 41 3.89 -4.93 -17.38
CA VAL A 41 3.48 -6.30 -17.71
C VAL A 41 2.32 -6.76 -16.83
N PHE A 42 2.48 -6.68 -15.51
CA PHE A 42 1.40 -7.00 -14.56
C PHE A 42 0.28 -5.95 -14.61
N VAL A 43 0.66 -4.70 -14.82
CA VAL A 43 -0.23 -3.56 -15.05
C VAL A 43 0.21 -2.78 -16.30
N PRO A 44 -0.71 -2.11 -17.04
CA PRO A 44 -0.38 -1.42 -18.29
C PRO A 44 0.25 -0.02 -18.04
N ASN A 45 1.16 0.06 -17.10
CA ASN A 45 1.88 1.28 -16.73
C ASN A 45 3.28 0.93 -16.21
N ILE A 46 4.24 1.83 -16.39
CA ILE A 46 5.59 1.75 -15.81
C ILE A 46 5.77 2.98 -14.91
N SER A 47 6.20 2.76 -13.66
CA SER A 47 6.43 3.86 -12.72
C SER A 47 7.93 4.05 -12.43
N PHE A 48 8.41 3.48 -11.36
CA PHE A 48 9.80 3.54 -10.90
C PHE A 48 10.19 2.22 -10.24
N GLY A 49 11.47 2.05 -9.98
CA GLY A 49 12.01 0.81 -9.41
C GLY A 49 12.74 1.02 -8.07
N GLN A 50 13.48 -0.01 -7.67
CA GLN A 50 14.20 -0.09 -6.40
C GLN A 50 15.16 1.08 -6.13
N LYS A 51 15.76 1.66 -7.18
CA LYS A 51 16.65 2.83 -7.04
C LYS A 51 15.89 4.04 -6.46
N MET A 52 14.67 4.31 -6.94
CA MET A 52 13.84 5.39 -6.41
C MET A 52 13.46 5.13 -4.96
N VAL A 53 13.07 3.89 -4.62
CA VAL A 53 12.79 3.49 -3.22
C VAL A 53 13.99 3.77 -2.33
N GLY A 54 15.20 3.44 -2.78
CA GLY A 54 16.43 3.71 -2.03
C GLY A 54 16.76 5.20 -1.87
N ASP A 55 16.47 6.01 -2.86
CA ASP A 55 16.68 7.47 -2.76
C ASP A 55 15.63 8.11 -1.84
N VAL A 56 14.39 7.63 -1.88
CA VAL A 56 13.31 8.03 -0.95
C VAL A 56 13.70 7.68 0.49
N LYS A 57 14.13 6.44 0.76
CA LYS A 57 14.53 6.02 2.12
C LYS A 57 15.68 6.83 2.69
N LYS A 58 16.62 7.29 1.86
CA LYS A 58 17.73 8.17 2.31
C LYS A 58 17.27 9.59 2.63
N ALA A 59 16.12 10.00 2.12
CA ALA A 59 15.61 11.36 2.23
C ALA A 59 14.55 11.52 3.34
N THR A 60 14.09 10.42 3.96
CA THR A 60 13.07 10.45 5.02
C THR A 60 13.23 9.28 6.00
N ASP A 61 12.80 9.49 7.25
CA ASP A 61 12.72 8.46 8.29
C ASP A 61 11.35 7.75 8.31
N LEU A 62 10.43 8.14 7.44
CA LEU A 62 9.11 7.50 7.35
C LEU A 62 9.22 6.03 6.95
N VAL A 63 8.21 5.25 7.30
CA VAL A 63 8.08 3.86 6.86
C VAL A 63 7.86 3.82 5.36
N ILE A 64 8.62 2.99 4.65
CA ILE A 64 8.50 2.78 3.20
C ILE A 64 7.77 1.48 2.93
N ASP A 65 6.58 1.59 2.36
CA ASP A 65 5.79 0.46 1.85
C ASP A 65 5.98 0.35 0.34
N ALA A 66 6.77 -0.62 -0.10
CA ALA A 66 7.00 -0.91 -1.52
C ALA A 66 5.92 -1.87 -2.05
N HIS A 67 4.95 -1.33 -2.77
CA HIS A 67 3.86 -2.07 -3.40
C HIS A 67 4.27 -2.51 -4.80
N LEU A 68 4.52 -3.82 -4.97
CA LEU A 68 5.08 -4.40 -6.19
C LEU A 68 3.99 -4.92 -7.12
N MET A 69 3.58 -4.09 -8.05
CA MET A 69 2.72 -4.44 -9.20
C MET A 69 3.58 -4.93 -10.38
N ILE A 70 4.35 -5.98 -10.17
CA ILE A 70 5.32 -6.55 -11.12
C ILE A 70 5.18 -8.06 -11.18
N VAL A 71 5.50 -8.66 -12.32
CA VAL A 71 5.49 -10.12 -12.52
C VAL A 71 6.64 -10.76 -11.76
N GLU A 72 6.38 -11.89 -11.07
CA GLU A 72 7.37 -12.66 -10.33
C GLU A 72 8.19 -11.80 -9.34
N PRO A 73 7.55 -11.11 -8.38
CA PRO A 73 8.21 -10.15 -7.48
C PRO A 73 9.31 -10.79 -6.64
N ILE A 74 9.28 -12.10 -6.41
CA ILE A 74 10.30 -12.84 -5.66
C ILE A 74 11.73 -12.57 -6.19
N LYS A 75 11.86 -12.30 -7.50
CA LYS A 75 13.16 -12.00 -8.14
C LYS A 75 13.79 -10.69 -7.68
N TYR A 76 12.99 -9.79 -7.12
CA TYR A 76 13.39 -8.41 -6.78
C TYR A 76 13.36 -8.12 -5.28
N VAL A 77 12.82 -9.03 -4.46
CA VAL A 77 12.65 -8.85 -3.00
C VAL A 77 13.95 -8.39 -2.33
N GLU A 78 15.08 -9.06 -2.61
CA GLU A 78 16.38 -8.71 -2.01
C GLU A 78 16.83 -7.29 -2.36
N GLU A 79 16.59 -6.86 -3.60
CA GLU A 79 16.97 -5.52 -4.04
C GLU A 79 16.12 -4.44 -3.37
N PHE A 80 14.80 -4.66 -3.23
CA PHE A 80 13.95 -3.71 -2.51
C PHE A 80 14.30 -3.62 -1.03
N ALA A 81 14.61 -4.76 -0.38
CA ALA A 81 15.08 -4.80 1.00
C ALA A 81 16.41 -4.05 1.18
N ARG A 82 17.41 -4.30 0.31
CA ARG A 82 18.70 -3.58 0.32
C ARG A 82 18.54 -2.07 0.10
N ASN A 83 17.53 -1.65 -0.63
CA ASN A 83 17.19 -0.25 -0.85
C ASN A 83 16.31 0.33 0.28
N GLY A 84 16.04 -0.42 1.35
CA GLY A 84 15.44 0.10 2.58
C GLY A 84 13.94 0.14 2.59
N ALA A 85 13.25 -0.71 1.81
CA ALA A 85 11.84 -0.97 2.00
C ALA A 85 11.61 -1.58 3.39
N ASP A 86 10.70 -1.01 4.17
CA ASP A 86 10.29 -1.56 5.47
C ASP A 86 9.21 -2.64 5.29
N PHE A 87 8.28 -2.39 4.37
CA PHE A 87 7.29 -3.35 3.89
C PHE A 87 7.52 -3.63 2.41
N ILE A 88 7.34 -4.89 2.00
CA ILE A 88 7.27 -5.30 0.61
C ILE A 88 5.92 -6.00 0.42
N THR A 89 5.04 -5.35 -0.34
CA THR A 89 3.68 -5.81 -0.61
C THR A 89 3.60 -6.34 -2.04
N VAL A 90 3.27 -7.62 -2.19
CA VAL A 90 3.22 -8.32 -3.48
C VAL A 90 1.80 -8.77 -3.81
N HIS A 91 1.43 -8.76 -5.08
CA HIS A 91 0.14 -9.25 -5.51
C HIS A 91 0.07 -10.77 -5.54
N TYR A 92 -1.02 -11.34 -5.01
CA TYR A 92 -1.34 -12.76 -5.11
C TYR A 92 -1.27 -13.25 -6.57
N GLU A 93 -1.83 -12.45 -7.47
CA GLU A 93 -1.96 -12.77 -8.90
C GLU A 93 -0.64 -12.63 -9.67
N ALA A 94 0.39 -12.01 -9.07
CA ALA A 94 1.71 -11.80 -9.69
C ALA A 94 2.73 -12.88 -9.31
N CYS A 95 2.43 -13.70 -8.30
CA CYS A 95 3.35 -14.70 -7.77
C CYS A 95 3.01 -16.09 -8.32
N SER A 96 3.98 -16.80 -8.89
CA SER A 96 3.84 -18.22 -9.18
C SER A 96 3.84 -19.08 -7.91
N ASP A 97 4.55 -18.63 -6.86
CA ASP A 97 4.58 -19.22 -5.52
C ASP A 97 4.48 -18.10 -4.47
N VAL A 98 3.27 -17.89 -3.97
CA VAL A 98 2.97 -16.85 -2.98
C VAL A 98 3.68 -17.13 -1.65
N GLU A 99 3.65 -18.39 -1.19
CA GLU A 99 4.24 -18.77 0.09
C GLU A 99 5.77 -18.56 0.10
N ALA A 100 6.45 -19.01 -0.95
CA ALA A 100 7.89 -18.81 -1.09
C ALA A 100 8.24 -17.32 -1.17
N THR A 101 7.42 -16.51 -1.87
CA THR A 101 7.63 -15.06 -1.99
C THR A 101 7.50 -14.36 -0.62
N LEU A 102 6.44 -14.66 0.14
CA LEU A 102 6.23 -14.08 1.48
C LEU A 102 7.33 -14.48 2.47
N LYS A 103 7.75 -15.76 2.46
CA LYS A 103 8.87 -16.24 3.28
C LYS A 103 10.16 -15.51 2.92
N LYS A 104 10.45 -15.33 1.62
CA LYS A 104 11.62 -14.60 1.14
C LYS A 104 11.63 -13.14 1.63
N ILE A 105 10.48 -12.46 1.63
CA ILE A 105 10.36 -11.09 2.17
C ILE A 105 10.76 -11.05 3.65
N LYS A 106 10.28 -12.02 4.44
CA LYS A 106 10.63 -12.11 5.87
C LYS A 106 12.09 -12.47 6.12
N GLU A 107 12.66 -13.36 5.31
CA GLU A 107 14.08 -13.76 5.39
C GLU A 107 15.03 -12.59 5.18
N VAL A 108 14.69 -11.64 4.31
CA VAL A 108 15.51 -10.45 4.08
C VAL A 108 15.26 -9.34 5.11
N GLY A 109 14.41 -9.58 6.12
CA GLY A 109 14.17 -8.67 7.25
C GLY A 109 13.07 -7.64 7.02
N CYS A 110 12.32 -7.71 5.92
CA CYS A 110 11.17 -6.84 5.65
C CYS A 110 9.88 -7.42 6.22
N LYS A 111 8.89 -6.54 6.42
CA LYS A 111 7.51 -6.93 6.69
C LYS A 111 6.83 -7.37 5.41
N ALA A 112 6.10 -8.51 5.45
CA ALA A 112 5.47 -9.08 4.28
C ALA A 112 4.03 -8.60 4.10
N GLY A 113 3.73 -7.98 2.95
CA GLY A 113 2.39 -7.61 2.52
C GLY A 113 1.88 -8.50 1.39
N LEU A 114 0.59 -8.85 1.44
CA LEU A 114 -0.11 -9.54 0.35
C LEU A 114 -1.24 -8.67 -0.17
N ALA A 115 -1.21 -8.38 -1.47
CA ALA A 115 -2.21 -7.57 -2.17
C ALA A 115 -3.14 -8.42 -3.02
N LEU A 116 -4.40 -7.97 -3.14
CA LEU A 116 -5.39 -8.55 -4.05
C LEU A 116 -5.96 -7.50 -5.00
N LYS A 117 -6.16 -7.88 -6.27
CA LYS A 117 -6.98 -7.10 -7.21
C LYS A 117 -8.45 -7.09 -6.76
N PRO A 118 -9.26 -6.10 -7.22
CA PRO A 118 -10.67 -5.98 -6.81
C PRO A 118 -11.50 -7.23 -7.09
N LYS A 119 -11.18 -7.99 -8.15
CA LYS A 119 -11.94 -9.17 -8.56
C LYS A 119 -11.50 -10.47 -7.88
N THR A 120 -10.33 -10.52 -7.27
CA THR A 120 -9.82 -11.72 -6.59
C THR A 120 -10.56 -11.93 -5.28
N ASP A 121 -11.02 -13.13 -5.01
CA ASP A 121 -11.71 -13.46 -3.77
C ASP A 121 -10.76 -13.34 -2.57
N VAL A 122 -11.22 -12.69 -1.50
CA VAL A 122 -10.41 -12.43 -0.31
C VAL A 122 -10.06 -13.71 0.47
N SER A 123 -10.86 -14.76 0.30
CA SER A 123 -10.64 -16.05 0.97
C SER A 123 -9.30 -16.71 0.64
N VAL A 124 -8.67 -16.34 -0.49
CA VAL A 124 -7.32 -16.83 -0.86
C VAL A 124 -6.27 -16.44 0.19
N MET A 125 -6.46 -15.31 0.91
CA MET A 125 -5.55 -14.87 1.96
C MET A 125 -5.54 -15.77 3.19
N LYS A 126 -6.57 -16.60 3.39
CA LYS A 126 -6.69 -17.48 4.55
C LYS A 126 -5.47 -18.38 4.76
N ASN A 127 -4.87 -18.82 3.66
CA ASN A 127 -3.70 -19.71 3.69
C ASN A 127 -2.40 -18.99 4.10
N TYR A 128 -2.40 -17.65 4.13
CA TYR A 128 -1.18 -16.84 4.31
C TYR A 128 -1.24 -15.95 5.55
N LEU A 129 -2.30 -16.03 6.37
CA LEU A 129 -2.48 -15.16 7.55
C LEU A 129 -1.34 -15.22 8.57
N ASP A 130 -0.60 -16.33 8.64
CA ASP A 130 0.55 -16.49 9.52
C ASP A 130 1.87 -15.99 8.92
N LEU A 131 1.85 -15.67 7.61
CA LEU A 131 3.00 -15.20 6.86
C LEU A 131 2.99 -13.70 6.60
N ILE A 132 1.82 -13.06 6.66
CA ILE A 132 1.66 -11.65 6.32
C ILE A 132 1.60 -10.75 7.55
N ASP A 133 2.19 -9.58 7.43
CA ASP A 133 2.12 -8.48 8.40
C ASP A 133 1.12 -7.39 7.91
N LEU A 134 0.79 -7.40 6.60
CA LEU A 134 -0.11 -6.47 5.94
C LEU A 134 -0.94 -7.17 4.86
N ALA A 135 -2.24 -6.88 4.83
CA ALA A 135 -3.16 -7.26 3.76
C ALA A 135 -3.60 -5.99 3.02
N LEU A 136 -3.28 -5.90 1.74
CA LEU A 136 -3.73 -4.81 0.87
C LEU A 136 -4.89 -5.30 -0.01
N ILE A 137 -6.04 -4.66 0.10
CA ILE A 137 -7.17 -4.89 -0.79
C ILE A 137 -7.34 -3.69 -1.70
N MET A 138 -7.06 -3.90 -3.00
CA MET A 138 -7.24 -2.84 -4.01
C MET A 138 -8.73 -2.51 -4.18
N SER A 139 -9.05 -1.24 -4.13
CA SER A 139 -10.39 -0.70 -4.39
C SER A 139 -10.51 -0.02 -5.76
N VAL A 140 -9.51 -0.21 -6.61
CA VAL A 140 -9.48 0.11 -8.05
C VAL A 140 -8.68 -0.95 -8.78
N GLU A 141 -8.80 -1.04 -10.09
CA GLU A 141 -7.84 -1.85 -10.86
C GLU A 141 -6.44 -1.21 -10.77
N PRO A 142 -5.40 -1.99 -10.38
CA PRO A 142 -4.06 -1.44 -10.22
C PRO A 142 -3.50 -0.90 -11.55
N GLY A 143 -2.60 0.12 -11.45
CA GLY A 143 -1.90 0.66 -12.61
C GLY A 143 -1.96 2.19 -12.76
N PHE A 144 -3.02 2.86 -12.35
CA PHE A 144 -3.17 4.30 -12.51
C PHE A 144 -3.77 4.96 -11.27
N SER A 145 -3.30 6.17 -10.95
CA SER A 145 -3.88 6.98 -9.89
C SER A 145 -5.16 7.72 -10.36
N GLY A 146 -5.97 8.19 -9.39
CA GLY A 146 -7.13 9.05 -9.66
C GLY A 146 -8.38 8.33 -10.14
N GLN A 147 -8.45 7.01 -10.02
CA GLN A 147 -9.65 6.21 -10.29
C GLN A 147 -10.69 6.38 -9.17
N LYS A 148 -11.94 6.05 -9.48
CA LYS A 148 -13.05 6.06 -8.51
C LYS A 148 -13.03 4.79 -7.66
N PHE A 149 -13.30 4.93 -6.38
CA PHE A 149 -13.43 3.83 -5.42
C PHE A 149 -14.52 2.83 -5.86
N ILE A 150 -14.22 1.55 -5.79
CA ILE A 150 -15.15 0.45 -6.08
C ILE A 150 -15.80 0.02 -4.75
N PHE A 151 -17.03 0.44 -4.50
CA PHE A 151 -17.72 0.21 -3.22
C PHE A 151 -17.96 -1.27 -2.90
N ASP A 152 -18.03 -2.13 -3.90
CA ASP A 152 -18.16 -3.59 -3.67
C ASP A 152 -16.98 -4.19 -2.89
N THR A 153 -15.84 -3.49 -2.85
CA THR A 153 -14.67 -3.92 -2.07
C THR A 153 -14.85 -3.79 -0.55
N LEU A 154 -15.81 -2.99 -0.08
CA LEU A 154 -16.13 -2.87 1.35
C LEU A 154 -16.43 -4.22 2.00
N LYS A 155 -17.16 -5.09 1.29
CA LYS A 155 -17.47 -6.46 1.75
C LYS A 155 -16.22 -7.30 1.98
N LYS A 156 -15.18 -7.11 1.16
CA LYS A 156 -13.90 -7.83 1.31
C LYS A 156 -13.14 -7.40 2.56
N TYR A 157 -13.24 -6.13 2.96
CA TYR A 157 -12.65 -5.67 4.21
C TYR A 157 -13.33 -6.36 5.40
N ASP A 158 -14.68 -6.44 5.42
CA ASP A 158 -15.42 -7.16 6.47
C ASP A 158 -15.04 -8.64 6.53
N GLU A 159 -15.02 -9.31 5.37
CA GLU A 159 -14.66 -10.72 5.27
C GLU A 159 -13.23 -10.97 5.74
N PHE A 160 -12.28 -10.08 5.38
CA PHE A 160 -10.90 -10.17 5.86
C PHE A 160 -10.82 -9.98 7.39
N CYS A 161 -11.54 -9.01 7.95
CA CYS A 161 -11.56 -8.75 9.39
C CYS A 161 -12.05 -9.97 10.18
N GLU A 162 -13.10 -10.64 9.70
CA GLU A 162 -13.59 -11.88 10.35
C GLU A 162 -12.56 -13.02 10.22
N MET A 163 -11.95 -13.18 9.04
CA MET A 163 -10.96 -14.23 8.78
C MET A 163 -9.67 -14.02 9.59
N ALA A 164 -9.23 -12.76 9.77
CA ALA A 164 -8.00 -12.38 10.47
C ALA A 164 -8.20 -12.12 11.96
N LYS A 165 -9.36 -12.48 12.53
CA LYS A 165 -9.69 -12.21 13.92
C LYS A 165 -8.64 -12.76 14.88
N GLY A 166 -8.14 -11.92 15.78
CA GLY A 166 -7.09 -12.27 16.74
C GLY A 166 -5.67 -12.21 16.20
N LYS A 167 -5.47 -11.82 14.93
CA LYS A 167 -4.14 -11.60 14.35
C LYS A 167 -3.80 -10.12 14.31
N ASP A 168 -2.51 -9.80 14.42
CA ASP A 168 -2.01 -8.44 14.33
C ASP A 168 -1.54 -8.13 12.90
N ILE A 169 -2.50 -8.07 11.98
CA ILE A 169 -2.28 -7.75 10.56
C ILE A 169 -2.81 -6.34 10.29
N ILE A 170 -2.06 -5.55 9.53
CA ILE A 170 -2.50 -4.26 9.03
C ILE A 170 -3.43 -4.51 7.84
N LEU A 171 -4.65 -3.94 7.88
CA LEU A 171 -5.55 -3.95 6.73
C LEU A 171 -5.45 -2.63 5.99
N GLN A 172 -4.86 -2.67 4.80
CA GLN A 172 -4.61 -1.51 3.96
C GLN A 172 -5.63 -1.44 2.83
N GLY A 173 -6.17 -0.24 2.60
CA GLY A 173 -7.00 0.07 1.45
C GLY A 173 -6.25 1.00 0.49
N ASP A 174 -6.30 0.69 -0.81
CA ASP A 174 -5.71 1.50 -1.87
C ASP A 174 -6.62 1.62 -3.08
N GLY A 175 -6.79 2.86 -3.53
CA GLY A 175 -7.54 3.20 -4.74
C GLY A 175 -8.79 4.05 -4.49
N GLY A 176 -8.77 5.30 -4.97
CA GLY A 176 -9.92 6.19 -4.95
C GLY A 176 -10.35 6.69 -3.56
N ILE A 177 -9.50 6.51 -2.55
CA ILE A 177 -9.79 6.93 -1.17
C ILE A 177 -9.53 8.43 -1.01
N ASN A 178 -10.46 9.12 -0.34
CA ASN A 178 -10.41 10.56 -0.10
C ASN A 178 -11.13 10.93 1.22
N GLY A 179 -11.19 12.21 1.56
CA GLY A 179 -11.81 12.68 2.81
C GLY A 179 -13.33 12.45 2.93
N GLU A 180 -14.01 12.13 1.82
CA GLU A 180 -15.46 11.89 1.82
C GLU A 180 -15.80 10.43 2.13
N ASN A 181 -14.95 9.47 1.69
CA ASN A 181 -15.23 8.04 1.83
C ASN A 181 -14.35 7.31 2.87
N SER A 182 -13.27 7.95 3.37
CA SER A 182 -12.33 7.30 4.30
C SER A 182 -12.99 6.82 5.60
N SER A 183 -13.91 7.60 6.18
CA SER A 183 -14.61 7.23 7.42
C SER A 183 -15.44 5.95 7.26
N GLU A 184 -16.12 5.78 6.12
CA GLU A 184 -16.85 4.56 5.80
C GLU A 184 -15.88 3.38 5.66
N ILE A 185 -14.79 3.55 4.91
CA ILE A 185 -13.77 2.52 4.70
C ILE A 185 -13.14 2.08 6.04
N ILE A 186 -12.83 3.02 6.92
CA ILE A 186 -12.32 2.74 8.27
C ILE A 186 -13.35 1.96 9.10
N SER A 187 -14.64 2.24 8.95
CA SER A 187 -15.70 1.50 9.67
C SER A 187 -15.77 0.02 9.29
N HIS A 188 -15.27 -0.35 8.10
CA HIS A 188 -15.09 -1.72 7.62
C HIS A 188 -13.74 -2.36 8.05
N GLY A 189 -13.03 -1.73 8.99
CA GLY A 189 -11.83 -2.30 9.63
C GLY A 189 -10.50 -1.90 9.02
N VAL A 190 -10.48 -1.14 7.92
CA VAL A 190 -9.24 -0.61 7.34
C VAL A 190 -8.54 0.31 8.34
N ASN A 191 -7.25 0.06 8.57
CA ASN A 191 -6.42 0.83 9.50
C ASN A 191 -5.14 1.40 8.88
N CYS A 192 -4.95 1.20 7.56
CA CYS A 192 -3.94 1.88 6.76
C CYS A 192 -4.57 2.36 5.45
N ILE A 193 -4.46 3.66 5.17
CA ILE A 193 -5.09 4.28 3.99
C ILE A 193 -4.00 4.79 3.06
N VAL A 194 -4.02 4.28 1.83
CA VAL A 194 -3.22 4.83 0.74
C VAL A 194 -3.97 5.97 0.08
N ALA A 195 -3.34 7.15 -0.01
CA ALA A 195 -3.92 8.34 -0.60
C ALA A 195 -2.96 8.97 -1.62
N GLY A 196 -3.27 8.87 -2.90
CA GLY A 196 -2.51 9.51 -3.98
C GLY A 196 -3.00 10.95 -4.24
N ASN A 197 -3.84 11.11 -5.26
CA ASN A 197 -4.38 12.41 -5.66
C ASN A 197 -5.07 13.17 -4.53
N ALA A 198 -5.77 12.48 -3.62
CA ALA A 198 -6.44 13.11 -2.49
C ALA A 198 -5.43 13.87 -1.60
N PHE A 199 -4.24 13.31 -1.41
CA PHE A 199 -3.17 13.95 -0.66
C PHE A 199 -2.45 15.01 -1.50
N PHE A 200 -1.86 14.63 -2.65
CA PHE A 200 -0.94 15.53 -3.37
C PHE A 200 -1.62 16.73 -4.01
N LYS A 201 -2.92 16.67 -4.34
CA LYS A 201 -3.69 17.82 -4.86
C LYS A 201 -4.34 18.69 -3.78
N ALA A 202 -4.37 18.24 -2.51
CA ALA A 202 -4.91 19.06 -1.42
C ALA A 202 -4.05 20.31 -1.20
N GLN A 203 -4.69 21.44 -0.92
CA GLN A 203 -4.00 22.68 -0.56
C GLN A 203 -3.43 22.61 0.87
N ASP A 204 -4.18 22.02 1.80
CA ASP A 204 -3.76 21.81 3.18
C ASP A 204 -3.52 20.31 3.44
N LYS A 205 -2.23 19.95 3.53
CA LYS A 205 -1.79 18.56 3.73
C LYS A 205 -2.14 18.03 5.13
N LYS A 206 -2.11 18.88 6.15
CA LYS A 206 -2.48 18.50 7.52
C LYS A 206 -3.97 18.23 7.62
N GLU A 207 -4.78 19.08 7.02
CA GLU A 207 -6.22 18.92 7.03
C GLU A 207 -6.66 17.65 6.30
N ILE A 208 -6.08 17.36 5.12
CA ILE A 208 -6.44 16.11 4.42
C ILE A 208 -6.01 14.86 5.19
N VAL A 209 -4.86 14.85 5.85
CA VAL A 209 -4.44 13.73 6.72
C VAL A 209 -5.42 13.56 7.88
N ARG A 210 -5.86 14.66 8.52
CA ARG A 210 -6.88 14.64 9.57
C ARG A 210 -8.22 14.07 9.06
N GLN A 211 -8.66 14.46 7.86
CA GLN A 211 -9.89 13.96 7.25
C GLN A 211 -9.79 12.47 6.93
N LEU A 212 -8.69 12.04 6.31
CA LEU A 212 -8.45 10.63 5.96
C LEU A 212 -8.40 9.72 7.19
N GLY A 213 -7.86 10.19 8.33
CA GLY A 213 -7.80 9.44 9.58
C GLY A 213 -9.05 9.53 10.47
N LYS A 214 -10.10 10.25 10.01
CA LYS A 214 -11.32 10.45 10.80
C LYS A 214 -12.17 9.17 10.80
N ARG A 215 -12.52 8.73 12.02
CA ARG A 215 -13.45 7.63 12.29
C ARG A 215 -14.88 8.09 12.37
#